data_29c5b15f2fd45787cb685ac0101b9d64
#
_entry.id   29c5b15f2fd45787cb685ac0101b9d64
#
_cell.length_a   1.000
_cell.length_b   1.000
_cell.length_c   1.000
_cell.angle_alpha   90.00
_cell.angle_beta   90.00
_cell.angle_gamma   90.00
#
_symmetry.space_group_name_H-M   'P 1'
#
loop_
_entity.id
_entity.type
_entity.pdbx_description
1 polymer ?
#
loop_
_entity_poly.entity_id
_entity_poly.type
_entity_poly.pdbx_seq_one_letter_code
_entity_poly.pdbx_strand_id
1 'polypeptide(L)'
;MIIGGTIILVVAIYLLIKKHEPRMVLFMSGLAMFILFGEPLGAFYAFSKSMKQYQLFETIISVIGFATVMKATECDKHLINLLSNKLGKNGLILIPATTLITFFVMIAMDSAAGTAAAVGSVLIPILISTGVHPATAGASVVAGTYGGMLNPGNPLNALVGTIANTSTLAVVNNHMVTALIAVAIVATSLTVNAYLRKEHKEYVPESTKEMNKPSMQINILKAIMPLFPLILIISTHSHFIPGVKPMEISHTMLIGSIIAAIVTRQNASEITKTVFKGMGESFASVCGLIICALVFVSGMESIGMIKVLINFMISNPDVAKISASVGTLLLSIITGSGNAAIIAFNQSVTIHATQFGVDPMNMGSMTTLSGGLGRALSPISAAAIVCAGFTGTSTIEFTKRNLPGIIIACIVSTILLMY
;
A
#
# COMPACT_ATOMS: atom_id res chain seq x y z
N MET A 1 -8.57 4.79 -30.84
CA MET A 1 -7.63 4.76 -29.73
C MET A 1 -8.18 4.00 -28.52
N ILE A 2 -9.34 4.34 -27.97
CA ILE A 2 -9.91 3.72 -26.75
C ILE A 2 -10.11 2.20 -26.90
N ILE A 3 -10.71 1.73 -27.99
CA ILE A 3 -10.88 0.29 -28.25
C ILE A 3 -9.53 -0.44 -28.26
N GLY A 4 -8.53 0.13 -28.94
CA GLY A 4 -7.18 -0.41 -28.95
C GLY A 4 -6.55 -0.41 -27.55
N GLY A 5 -6.74 0.66 -26.77
CA GLY A 5 -6.29 0.72 -25.39
C GLY A 5 -6.95 -0.32 -24.49
N THR A 6 -8.26 -0.56 -24.65
CA THR A 6 -8.97 -1.61 -23.90
C THR A 6 -8.44 -3.00 -24.24
N ILE A 7 -8.13 -3.27 -25.52
CA ILE A 7 -7.51 -4.54 -25.94
C ILE A 7 -6.13 -4.70 -25.28
N ILE A 8 -5.29 -3.66 -25.32
CA ILE A 8 -3.96 -3.67 -24.68
C ILE A 8 -4.09 -3.92 -23.16
N LEU A 9 -5.05 -3.28 -22.50
CA LEU A 9 -5.32 -3.48 -21.06
C LEU A 9 -5.71 -4.93 -20.76
N VAL A 10 -6.63 -5.50 -21.54
CA VAL A 10 -7.08 -6.90 -21.37
C VAL A 10 -5.92 -7.88 -21.60
N VAL A 11 -5.09 -7.64 -22.63
CA VAL A 11 -3.90 -8.44 -22.91
C VAL A 11 -2.89 -8.31 -21.76
N ALA A 12 -2.65 -7.11 -21.24
CA ALA A 12 -1.76 -6.90 -20.10
C ALA A 12 -2.23 -7.69 -18.87
N ILE A 13 -3.51 -7.60 -18.54
CA ILE A 13 -4.10 -8.35 -17.41
C ILE A 13 -3.96 -9.87 -17.64
N TYR A 14 -4.24 -10.34 -18.84
CA TYR A 14 -4.08 -11.76 -19.21
C TYR A 14 -2.62 -12.23 -19.03
N LEU A 15 -1.64 -11.45 -19.49
CA LEU A 15 -0.22 -11.80 -19.37
C LEU A 15 0.24 -11.79 -17.89
N LEU A 16 -0.26 -10.86 -17.08
CA LEU A 16 0.02 -10.84 -15.63
C LEU A 16 -0.57 -12.07 -14.92
N ILE A 17 -1.78 -12.48 -15.28
CA ILE A 17 -2.41 -13.71 -14.76
C ILE A 17 -1.60 -14.95 -15.18
N LYS A 18 -1.04 -14.97 -16.39
CA LYS A 18 -0.14 -16.03 -16.89
C LYS A 18 1.26 -15.99 -16.26
N LYS A 19 1.51 -15.07 -15.30
CA LYS A 19 2.77 -14.93 -14.56
C LYS A 19 3.97 -14.55 -15.44
N HIS A 20 3.75 -13.86 -16.55
CA HIS A 20 4.85 -13.22 -17.28
C HIS A 20 5.49 -12.14 -16.40
N GLU A 21 6.73 -11.79 -16.71
CA GLU A 21 7.51 -10.82 -15.95
C GLU A 21 6.80 -9.46 -15.91
N PRO A 22 6.36 -8.98 -14.71
CA PRO A 22 5.44 -7.85 -14.61
C PRO A 22 6.01 -6.53 -15.16
N ARG A 23 7.32 -6.28 -14.99
CA ARG A 23 7.97 -5.07 -15.49
C ARG A 23 7.91 -5.00 -17.01
N MET A 24 8.21 -6.14 -17.64
CA MET A 24 8.13 -6.25 -19.11
C MET A 24 6.68 -6.02 -19.59
N VAL A 25 5.71 -6.70 -18.99
CA VAL A 25 4.30 -6.58 -19.39
C VAL A 25 3.82 -5.13 -19.26
N LEU A 26 4.07 -4.48 -18.13
CA LEU A 26 3.61 -3.11 -17.89
C LEU A 26 4.30 -2.11 -18.79
N PHE A 27 5.63 -2.20 -18.96
CA PHE A 27 6.36 -1.29 -19.83
C PHE A 27 5.92 -1.44 -21.30
N MET A 28 5.85 -2.67 -21.81
CA MET A 28 5.47 -2.92 -23.20
C MET A 28 4.02 -2.55 -23.49
N SER A 29 3.11 -2.75 -22.53
CA SER A 29 1.72 -2.31 -22.66
C SER A 29 1.60 -0.78 -22.67
N GLY A 30 2.37 -0.09 -21.79
CA GLY A 30 2.45 1.37 -21.81
C GLY A 30 3.03 1.89 -23.13
N LEU A 31 4.11 1.30 -23.62
CA LEU A 31 4.71 1.64 -24.91
C LEU A 31 3.73 1.41 -26.09
N ALA A 32 3.01 0.29 -26.08
CA ALA A 32 1.98 0.00 -27.09
C ALA A 32 0.86 1.06 -27.11
N MET A 33 0.45 1.55 -25.91
CA MET A 33 -0.52 2.64 -25.81
C MET A 33 0.03 3.96 -26.36
N PHE A 34 1.28 4.29 -26.08
CA PHE A 34 1.95 5.47 -26.65
C PHE A 34 2.14 5.37 -28.18
N ILE A 35 2.46 4.18 -28.69
CA ILE A 35 2.51 3.92 -30.15
C ILE A 35 1.12 4.11 -30.77
N LEU A 36 0.07 3.59 -30.14
CA LEU A 36 -1.31 3.76 -30.58
C LEU A 36 -1.73 5.24 -30.57
N PHE A 37 -1.20 6.03 -29.63
CA PHE A 37 -1.42 7.48 -29.55
C PHE A 37 -0.63 8.26 -30.62
N GLY A 38 0.43 7.68 -31.19
CA GLY A 38 1.29 8.33 -32.20
C GLY A 38 2.54 8.99 -31.61
N GLU A 39 2.79 8.84 -30.31
CA GLU A 39 3.95 9.43 -29.60
C GLU A 39 4.78 8.35 -28.89
N PRO A 40 5.46 7.44 -29.62
CA PRO A 40 6.18 6.31 -29.01
C PRO A 40 7.26 6.74 -28.01
N LEU A 41 7.87 7.92 -28.20
CA LEU A 41 8.85 8.47 -27.26
C LEU A 41 8.24 8.87 -25.91
N GLY A 42 6.92 9.05 -25.83
CA GLY A 42 6.20 9.35 -24.60
C GLY A 42 6.42 8.32 -23.51
N ALA A 43 6.55 7.02 -23.87
CA ALA A 43 6.87 5.96 -22.93
C ALA A 43 8.23 6.17 -22.24
N PHE A 44 9.24 6.61 -22.98
CA PHE A 44 10.59 6.87 -22.45
C PHE A 44 10.64 8.15 -21.61
N TYR A 45 9.88 9.17 -21.99
CA TYR A 45 9.69 10.36 -21.15
C TYR A 45 8.96 10.04 -19.85
N ALA A 46 7.90 9.22 -19.91
CA ALA A 46 7.20 8.73 -18.73
C ALA A 46 8.12 7.91 -17.82
N PHE A 47 8.97 7.05 -18.40
CA PHE A 47 9.99 6.31 -17.68
C PHE A 47 10.96 7.24 -16.93
N SER A 48 11.53 8.21 -17.64
CA SER A 48 12.47 9.18 -17.05
C SER A 48 11.81 10.05 -15.97
N LYS A 49 10.54 10.45 -16.17
CA LYS A 49 9.75 11.18 -15.19
C LYS A 49 9.48 10.33 -13.94
N SER A 50 9.17 9.05 -14.13
CA SER A 50 8.88 8.12 -13.04
C SER A 50 10.12 7.87 -12.16
N MET A 51 11.31 7.88 -12.72
CA MET A 51 12.57 7.77 -11.96
C MET A 51 12.82 8.94 -11.01
N LYS A 52 12.18 10.09 -11.25
CA LYS A 52 12.32 11.30 -10.41
C LYS A 52 11.45 11.28 -9.15
N GLN A 53 10.76 10.19 -8.85
CA GLN A 53 9.97 10.04 -7.61
C GLN A 53 10.89 9.72 -6.42
N TYR A 54 11.77 10.66 -6.10
CA TYR A 54 12.82 10.46 -5.10
C TYR A 54 12.26 10.10 -3.70
N GLN A 55 11.19 10.75 -3.24
CA GLN A 55 10.60 10.47 -1.92
C GLN A 55 10.10 9.03 -1.78
N LEU A 56 9.44 8.51 -2.84
CA LEU A 56 8.97 7.14 -2.85
C LEU A 56 10.13 6.15 -2.86
N PHE A 57 11.11 6.38 -3.75
CA PHE A 57 12.25 5.47 -3.89
C PHE A 57 13.17 5.51 -2.69
N GLU A 58 13.46 6.70 -2.15
CA GLU A 58 14.23 6.87 -0.94
C GLU A 58 13.64 6.04 0.21
N THR A 59 12.33 6.12 0.41
CA THR A 59 11.63 5.33 1.43
C THR A 59 11.80 3.83 1.20
N ILE A 60 11.49 3.34 -0.01
CA ILE A 60 11.52 1.91 -0.32
C ILE A 60 12.93 1.35 -0.17
N ILE A 61 13.91 2.05 -0.73
CA ILE A 61 15.31 1.62 -0.74
C ILE A 61 15.87 1.55 0.68
N SER A 62 15.63 2.58 1.49
CA SER A 62 16.10 2.62 2.89
C SER A 62 15.45 1.55 3.76
N VAL A 63 14.15 1.30 3.61
CA VAL A 63 13.44 0.26 4.36
C VAL A 63 13.97 -1.14 4.04
N ILE A 64 14.18 -1.46 2.77
CA ILE A 64 14.71 -2.78 2.39
C ILE A 64 16.18 -2.91 2.76
N GLY A 65 16.96 -1.82 2.66
CA GLY A 65 18.32 -1.76 3.19
C GLY A 65 18.37 -2.11 4.68
N PHE A 66 17.51 -1.48 5.49
CA PHE A 66 17.36 -1.79 6.92
C PHE A 66 16.90 -3.24 7.16
N ALA A 67 15.89 -3.72 6.43
CA ALA A 67 15.41 -5.10 6.55
C ALA A 67 16.52 -6.12 6.28
N THR A 68 17.41 -5.84 5.32
CA THR A 68 18.57 -6.68 5.02
C THR A 68 19.56 -6.72 6.18
N VAL A 69 19.75 -5.59 6.89
CA VAL A 69 20.54 -5.53 8.12
C VAL A 69 19.89 -6.35 9.23
N MET A 70 18.58 -6.23 9.43
CA MET A 70 17.85 -7.01 10.45
C MET A 70 18.01 -8.52 10.24
N LYS A 71 17.98 -8.95 8.97
CA LYS A 71 18.22 -10.35 8.60
C LYS A 71 19.67 -10.78 8.83
N ALA A 72 20.64 -9.95 8.44
CA ALA A 72 22.06 -10.25 8.61
C ALA A 72 22.51 -10.27 10.08
N THR A 73 21.89 -9.43 10.92
CA THR A 73 22.15 -9.36 12.37
C THR A 73 21.30 -10.32 13.20
N GLU A 74 20.38 -11.06 12.56
CA GLU A 74 19.41 -11.96 13.19
C GLU A 74 18.46 -11.27 14.20
N CYS A 75 18.36 -9.94 14.15
CA CYS A 75 17.45 -9.19 15.01
C CYS A 75 15.97 -9.55 14.74
N ASP A 76 15.63 -9.85 13.49
CA ASP A 76 14.34 -10.37 13.07
C ASP A 76 13.99 -11.70 13.76
N LYS A 77 14.95 -12.63 13.87
CA LYS A 77 14.76 -13.92 14.56
C LYS A 77 14.46 -13.72 16.06
N HIS A 78 15.14 -12.77 16.71
CA HIS A 78 14.88 -12.45 18.12
C HIS A 78 13.47 -11.87 18.32
N LEU A 79 13.01 -10.98 17.42
CA LEU A 79 11.66 -10.43 17.45
C LEU A 79 10.61 -11.52 17.20
N ILE A 80 10.81 -12.36 16.18
CA ILE A 80 9.92 -13.46 15.84
C ILE A 80 9.77 -14.41 17.05
N ASN A 81 10.87 -14.80 17.68
CA ASN A 81 10.84 -15.68 18.84
C ASN A 81 10.14 -15.02 20.04
N LEU A 82 10.37 -13.72 20.28
CA LEU A 82 9.71 -12.99 21.36
C LEU A 82 8.19 -12.94 21.17
N LEU A 83 7.73 -12.65 19.94
CA LEU A 83 6.31 -12.54 19.63
C LEU A 83 5.64 -13.92 19.55
N SER A 84 6.30 -14.90 18.96
CA SER A 84 5.80 -16.29 18.91
C SER A 84 5.57 -16.87 20.30
N ASN A 85 6.45 -16.55 21.26
CA ASN A 85 6.32 -17.02 22.64
C ASN A 85 5.21 -16.32 23.43
N LYS A 86 4.91 -15.03 23.12
CA LYS A 86 3.92 -14.22 23.87
C LYS A 86 2.52 -14.20 23.26
N LEU A 87 2.42 -14.17 21.92
CA LEU A 87 1.14 -14.07 21.21
C LEU A 87 0.54 -15.43 20.85
N GLY A 88 1.26 -16.53 21.13
CA GLY A 88 0.88 -17.85 20.68
C GLY A 88 0.90 -17.96 19.14
N LYS A 89 0.73 -19.16 18.61
CA LYS A 89 0.69 -19.42 17.17
C LYS A 89 -0.69 -19.07 16.56
N ASN A 90 -1.33 -18.00 17.00
CA ASN A 90 -2.71 -17.71 16.59
C ASN A 90 -2.74 -16.69 15.45
N GLY A 91 -2.51 -17.13 14.21
CA GLY A 91 -2.58 -16.34 13.01
C GLY A 91 -3.93 -15.59 12.85
N LEU A 92 -5.02 -16.15 13.38
CA LEU A 92 -6.35 -15.50 13.35
C LEU A 92 -6.40 -14.15 14.07
N ILE A 93 -5.58 -13.97 15.11
CA ILE A 93 -5.49 -12.69 15.83
C ILE A 93 -4.50 -11.76 15.14
N LEU A 94 -3.41 -12.31 14.62
CA LEU A 94 -2.35 -11.51 13.98
C LEU A 94 -2.78 -10.88 12.65
N ILE A 95 -3.61 -11.57 11.87
CA ILE A 95 -4.12 -11.05 10.58
C ILE A 95 -4.88 -9.73 10.77
N PRO A 96 -5.98 -9.67 11.57
CA PRO A 96 -6.70 -8.41 11.78
C PRO A 96 -5.85 -7.38 12.52
N ALA A 97 -5.02 -7.78 13.48
CA ALA A 97 -4.12 -6.88 14.19
C ALA A 97 -3.15 -6.18 13.21
N THR A 98 -2.57 -6.91 12.25
CA THR A 98 -1.69 -6.35 11.22
C THR A 98 -2.43 -5.33 10.36
N THR A 99 -3.64 -5.64 9.92
CA THR A 99 -4.47 -4.70 9.12
C THR A 99 -4.76 -3.41 9.90
N LEU A 100 -5.15 -3.52 11.18
CA LEU A 100 -5.41 -2.37 12.03
C LEU A 100 -4.14 -1.56 12.32
N ILE A 101 -3.04 -2.21 12.67
CA ILE A 101 -1.74 -1.55 12.89
C ILE A 101 -1.33 -0.77 11.64
N THR A 102 -1.42 -1.38 10.46
CA THR A 102 -1.11 -0.72 9.20
C THR A 102 -1.99 0.50 8.97
N PHE A 103 -3.29 0.39 9.24
CA PHE A 103 -4.24 1.48 9.10
C PHE A 103 -3.87 2.66 10.02
N PHE A 104 -3.63 2.43 11.30
CA PHE A 104 -3.29 3.49 12.24
C PHE A 104 -1.89 4.09 11.98
N VAL A 105 -0.91 3.28 11.59
CA VAL A 105 0.42 3.79 11.20
C VAL A 105 0.31 4.70 9.98
N MET A 106 -0.54 4.36 9.03
CA MET A 106 -0.73 5.16 7.84
C MET A 106 -1.35 6.54 8.12
N ILE A 107 -2.14 6.70 9.20
CA ILE A 107 -2.62 8.02 9.60
C ILE A 107 -1.45 8.98 9.86
N ALA A 108 -0.37 8.48 10.47
CA ALA A 108 0.82 9.29 10.76
C ALA A 108 1.73 9.50 9.53
N MET A 109 1.79 8.53 8.62
CA MET A 109 2.80 8.50 7.54
C MET A 109 2.31 9.00 6.19
N ASP A 110 1.01 8.96 5.94
CA ASP A 110 0.31 9.36 4.69
C ASP A 110 0.95 8.88 3.36
N SER A 111 1.70 7.77 3.43
CA SER A 111 2.32 7.12 2.28
C SER A 111 2.02 5.62 2.27
N ALA A 112 1.17 5.17 1.35
CA ALA A 112 0.78 3.76 1.27
C ALA A 112 1.97 2.82 1.06
N ALA A 113 2.88 3.17 0.14
CA ALA A 113 4.08 2.38 -0.12
C ALA A 113 5.04 2.42 1.06
N GLY A 114 5.23 3.61 1.66
CA GLY A 114 6.06 3.78 2.84
C GLY A 114 5.54 2.99 4.03
N THR A 115 4.24 3.07 4.31
CA THR A 115 3.60 2.28 5.37
C THR A 115 3.70 0.78 5.10
N ALA A 116 3.42 0.34 3.86
CA ALA A 116 3.56 -1.05 3.47
C ALA A 116 5.01 -1.55 3.64
N ALA A 117 6.00 -0.71 3.33
CA ALA A 117 7.40 -1.05 3.53
C ALA A 117 7.76 -1.13 5.02
N ALA A 118 7.42 -0.11 5.81
CA ALA A 118 7.75 -0.05 7.24
C ALA A 118 7.05 -1.17 8.04
N VAL A 119 5.75 -1.30 7.91
CA VAL A 119 4.96 -2.30 8.64
C VAL A 119 5.21 -3.71 8.07
N GLY A 120 5.27 -3.83 6.73
CA GLY A 120 5.45 -5.11 6.06
C GLY A 120 6.79 -5.76 6.36
N SER A 121 7.88 -4.99 6.42
CA SER A 121 9.21 -5.53 6.76
C SER A 121 9.26 -6.22 8.13
N VAL A 122 8.39 -5.81 9.05
CA VAL A 122 8.31 -6.35 10.41
C VAL A 122 7.21 -7.41 10.53
N LEU A 123 5.97 -7.08 10.15
CA LEU A 123 4.82 -7.94 10.46
C LEU A 123 4.64 -9.10 9.46
N ILE A 124 5.06 -8.97 8.19
CA ILE A 124 4.97 -10.06 7.23
C ILE A 124 5.81 -11.28 7.66
N PRO A 125 7.11 -11.15 8.01
CA PRO A 125 7.89 -12.27 8.53
C PRO A 125 7.28 -12.90 9.79
N ILE A 126 6.74 -12.08 10.69
CA ILE A 126 6.07 -12.56 11.91
C ILE A 126 4.86 -13.42 11.56
N LEU A 127 3.96 -12.93 10.71
CA LEU A 127 2.78 -13.68 10.26
C LEU A 127 3.18 -15.03 9.63
N ILE A 128 4.16 -15.01 8.72
CA ILE A 128 4.64 -16.23 8.06
C ILE A 128 5.23 -17.22 9.08
N SER A 129 5.99 -16.74 10.08
CA SER A 129 6.58 -17.61 11.11
C SER A 129 5.54 -18.26 12.02
N THR A 130 4.35 -17.67 12.15
CA THR A 130 3.22 -18.26 12.91
C THR A 130 2.35 -19.19 12.07
N GLY A 131 2.76 -19.48 10.84
CA GLY A 131 2.06 -20.38 9.92
C GLY A 131 1.03 -19.72 9.02
N VAL A 132 0.96 -18.39 8.99
CA VAL A 132 0.11 -17.67 8.04
C VAL A 132 0.72 -17.73 6.64
N HIS A 133 -0.12 -18.03 5.65
CA HIS A 133 0.32 -18.09 4.25
C HIS A 133 0.87 -16.73 3.79
N PRO A 134 2.01 -16.66 3.06
CA PRO A 134 2.65 -15.42 2.65
C PRO A 134 1.72 -14.44 1.94
N ALA A 135 0.85 -14.94 1.07
CA ALA A 135 -0.10 -14.09 0.37
C ALA A 135 -1.14 -13.44 1.31
N THR A 136 -1.55 -14.12 2.39
CA THR A 136 -2.45 -13.56 3.41
C THR A 136 -1.71 -12.56 4.29
N ALA A 137 -0.45 -12.84 4.62
CA ALA A 137 0.39 -11.91 5.35
C ALA A 137 0.60 -10.58 4.58
N GLY A 138 0.90 -10.65 3.28
CA GLY A 138 0.99 -9.46 2.42
C GLY A 138 -0.35 -8.75 2.26
N ALA A 139 -1.44 -9.51 2.07
CA ALA A 139 -2.79 -8.95 1.94
C ALA A 139 -3.21 -8.17 3.20
N SER A 140 -2.86 -8.62 4.41
CA SER A 140 -3.20 -7.95 5.67
C SER A 140 -2.53 -6.59 5.83
N VAL A 141 -1.30 -6.44 5.35
CA VAL A 141 -0.62 -5.15 5.31
C VAL A 141 -1.25 -4.24 4.25
N VAL A 142 -1.41 -4.73 3.01
CA VAL A 142 -2.00 -3.95 1.92
C VAL A 142 -3.41 -3.46 2.29
N ALA A 143 -4.20 -4.32 2.95
CA ALA A 143 -5.57 -4.02 3.38
C ALA A 143 -5.67 -2.81 4.32
N GLY A 144 -4.64 -2.51 5.12
CA GLY A 144 -4.63 -1.36 6.03
C GLY A 144 -4.15 -0.05 5.38
N THR A 145 -3.65 -0.06 4.14
CA THR A 145 -2.95 1.09 3.55
C THR A 145 -3.83 2.26 3.10
N TYR A 146 -5.07 2.39 3.58
CA TYR A 146 -5.92 3.55 3.29
C TYR A 146 -6.19 4.46 4.51
N GLY A 147 -5.53 4.19 5.65
CA GLY A 147 -5.67 5.00 6.88
C GLY A 147 -5.29 6.47 6.72
N GLY A 148 -4.43 6.82 5.75
CA GLY A 148 -4.00 8.21 5.52
C GLY A 148 -5.13 9.20 5.22
N MET A 149 -6.33 8.71 4.85
CA MET A 149 -7.50 9.56 4.72
C MET A 149 -7.94 10.21 6.04
N LEU A 150 -7.58 9.64 7.18
CA LEU A 150 -7.84 10.23 8.50
C LEU A 150 -6.75 11.22 8.94
N ASN A 151 -5.73 11.48 8.12
CA ASN A 151 -4.74 12.50 8.39
C ASN A 151 -5.27 13.88 7.99
N PRO A 152 -5.42 14.84 8.95
CA PRO A 152 -5.84 16.20 8.61
C PRO A 152 -4.86 16.94 7.69
N GLY A 153 -3.58 16.54 7.66
CA GLY A 153 -2.56 17.10 6.76
C GLY A 153 -2.61 16.55 5.33
N ASN A 154 -3.50 15.59 5.04
CA ASN A 154 -3.60 14.97 3.72
C ASN A 154 -4.16 15.99 2.68
N PRO A 155 -3.43 16.24 1.56
CA PRO A 155 -3.86 17.17 0.53
C PRO A 155 -5.20 16.80 -0.13
N LEU A 156 -5.59 15.54 -0.11
CA LEU A 156 -6.89 15.09 -0.64
C LEU A 156 -8.06 15.59 0.20
N ASN A 157 -7.91 15.57 1.54
CA ASN A 157 -8.89 16.14 2.45
C ASN A 157 -8.98 17.67 2.29
N ALA A 158 -7.84 18.34 2.06
CA ALA A 158 -7.80 19.77 1.79
C ALA A 158 -8.54 20.10 0.48
N LEU A 159 -8.36 19.30 -0.58
CA LEU A 159 -9.09 19.43 -1.84
C LEU A 159 -10.61 19.33 -1.63
N VAL A 160 -11.07 18.30 -0.91
CA VAL A 160 -12.50 18.14 -0.59
C VAL A 160 -13.01 19.30 0.26
N GLY A 161 -12.24 19.75 1.25
CA GLY A 161 -12.57 20.93 2.06
C GLY A 161 -12.75 22.18 1.22
N THR A 162 -11.89 22.40 0.23
CA THR A 162 -12.01 23.53 -0.72
C THR A 162 -13.29 23.42 -1.56
N ILE A 163 -13.61 22.24 -2.09
CA ILE A 163 -14.81 22.01 -2.91
C ILE A 163 -16.09 22.19 -2.06
N ALA A 164 -16.09 21.68 -0.84
CA ALA A 164 -17.22 21.74 0.08
C ALA A 164 -17.29 23.06 0.89
N ASN A 165 -16.32 23.96 0.67
CA ASN A 165 -16.18 25.22 1.41
C ASN A 165 -16.17 25.01 2.95
N THR A 166 -15.35 24.06 3.39
CA THR A 166 -15.22 23.68 4.81
C THR A 166 -13.76 23.39 5.19
N SER A 167 -13.49 23.19 6.49
CA SER A 167 -12.16 22.87 6.96
C SER A 167 -11.76 21.42 6.66
N THR A 168 -10.47 21.16 6.47
CA THR A 168 -9.92 19.81 6.31
C THR A 168 -10.29 18.88 7.47
N LEU A 169 -10.32 19.43 8.70
CA LEU A 169 -10.70 18.66 9.88
C LEU A 169 -12.19 18.24 9.85
N ALA A 170 -13.07 19.11 9.33
CA ALA A 170 -14.50 18.78 9.16
C ALA A 170 -14.67 17.63 8.16
N VAL A 171 -13.89 17.63 7.07
CA VAL A 171 -13.87 16.52 6.09
C VAL A 171 -13.43 15.21 6.74
N VAL A 172 -12.33 15.23 7.51
CA VAL A 172 -11.87 14.04 8.25
C VAL A 172 -12.93 13.53 9.21
N ASN A 173 -13.55 14.42 10.00
CA ASN A 173 -14.60 14.05 10.93
C ASN A 173 -15.82 13.44 10.24
N ASN A 174 -16.17 13.94 9.04
CA ASN A 174 -17.30 13.44 8.26
C ASN A 174 -17.17 11.97 7.89
N HIS A 175 -15.96 11.52 7.51
CA HIS A 175 -15.76 10.12 7.09
C HIS A 175 -15.04 9.26 8.13
N MET A 176 -14.68 9.79 9.30
CA MET A 176 -13.90 9.06 10.31
C MET A 176 -14.58 7.77 10.76
N VAL A 177 -15.84 7.86 11.14
CA VAL A 177 -16.61 6.68 11.61
C VAL A 177 -16.73 5.65 10.49
N THR A 178 -17.04 6.10 9.28
CA THR A 178 -17.15 5.22 8.10
C THR A 178 -15.83 4.54 7.79
N ALA A 179 -14.70 5.25 7.86
CA ALA A 179 -13.38 4.67 7.65
C ALA A 179 -13.01 3.61 8.70
N LEU A 180 -13.37 3.85 9.97
CA LEU A 180 -13.17 2.88 11.06
C LEU A 180 -14.03 1.62 10.87
N ILE A 181 -15.29 1.80 10.47
CA ILE A 181 -16.17 0.67 10.12
C ILE A 181 -15.59 -0.10 8.92
N ALA A 182 -15.14 0.61 7.89
CA ALA A 182 -14.55 -0.01 6.71
C ALA A 182 -13.32 -0.86 7.06
N VAL A 183 -12.39 -0.36 7.88
CA VAL A 183 -11.22 -1.16 8.28
C VAL A 183 -11.61 -2.37 9.12
N ALA A 184 -12.59 -2.26 9.98
CA ALA A 184 -13.10 -3.39 10.76
C ALA A 184 -13.71 -4.47 9.85
N ILE A 185 -14.49 -4.09 8.84
CA ILE A 185 -15.06 -5.00 7.83
C ILE A 185 -13.94 -5.69 7.05
N VAL A 186 -12.97 -4.93 6.55
CA VAL A 186 -11.86 -5.48 5.75
C VAL A 186 -11.02 -6.44 6.58
N ALA A 187 -10.65 -6.07 7.82
CA ALA A 187 -9.88 -6.92 8.73
C ALA A 187 -10.62 -8.22 9.08
N THR A 188 -11.91 -8.12 9.38
CA THR A 188 -12.75 -9.28 9.70
C THR A 188 -12.91 -10.20 8.48
N SER A 189 -13.25 -9.62 7.31
CA SER A 189 -13.41 -10.37 6.06
C SER A 189 -12.14 -11.10 5.66
N LEU A 190 -10.97 -10.45 5.79
CA LEU A 190 -9.68 -11.07 5.49
C LEU A 190 -9.39 -12.23 6.46
N THR A 191 -9.71 -12.06 7.75
CA THR A 191 -9.55 -13.11 8.76
C THR A 191 -10.44 -14.31 8.46
N VAL A 192 -11.71 -14.08 8.13
CA VAL A 192 -12.65 -15.15 7.73
C VAL A 192 -12.16 -15.85 6.46
N ASN A 193 -11.70 -15.10 5.46
CA ASN A 193 -11.15 -15.66 4.23
C ASN A 193 -9.92 -16.54 4.51
N ALA A 194 -9.02 -16.09 5.38
CA ALA A 194 -7.85 -16.86 5.82
C ALA A 194 -8.24 -18.14 6.57
N TYR A 195 -9.30 -18.07 7.38
CA TYR A 195 -9.83 -19.24 8.08
C TYR A 195 -10.42 -20.27 7.10
N LEU A 196 -11.28 -19.84 6.19
CA LEU A 196 -11.91 -20.71 5.18
C LEU A 196 -10.91 -21.37 4.24
N ARG A 197 -9.82 -20.66 3.91
CA ARG A 197 -8.73 -21.19 3.08
C ARG A 197 -7.69 -21.99 3.84
N LYS A 198 -7.82 -22.12 5.16
CA LYS A 198 -6.83 -22.73 6.07
C LYS A 198 -5.45 -22.07 6.03
N GLU A 199 -5.39 -20.80 5.65
CA GLU A 199 -4.15 -20.03 5.49
C GLU A 199 -3.64 -19.39 6.78
N HIS A 200 -4.30 -19.61 7.91
CA HIS A 200 -3.98 -18.96 9.19
C HIS A 200 -3.00 -19.73 10.07
N LYS A 201 -2.68 -21.02 9.76
CA LYS A 201 -1.83 -21.86 10.62
C LYS A 201 -1.13 -23.04 9.94
N GLU A 202 -1.40 -23.31 8.68
CA GLU A 202 -0.94 -24.54 7.99
C GLU A 202 0.30 -24.31 7.11
N TYR A 203 0.73 -23.07 6.92
CA TYR A 203 1.92 -22.79 6.12
C TYR A 203 3.20 -23.10 6.89
N VAL A 204 4.01 -23.99 6.33
CA VAL A 204 5.34 -24.34 6.87
C VAL A 204 6.37 -23.63 5.98
N PRO A 205 7.05 -22.57 6.47
CA PRO A 205 8.12 -21.92 5.71
C PRO A 205 9.25 -22.91 5.43
N GLU A 206 9.83 -22.86 4.22
CA GLU A 206 11.01 -23.69 3.89
C GLU A 206 12.18 -23.47 4.86
N SER A 207 12.28 -22.26 5.41
CA SER A 207 13.25 -21.90 6.44
C SER A 207 12.95 -22.51 7.83
N THR A 208 11.76 -23.05 8.11
CA THR A 208 11.46 -23.68 9.41
C THR A 208 12.07 -25.07 9.55
N LYS A 209 12.55 -25.70 8.48
CA LYS A 209 13.39 -26.89 8.62
C LYS A 209 14.69 -26.63 9.39
N GLU A 210 15.14 -25.36 9.44
CA GLU A 210 16.26 -24.91 10.26
C GLU A 210 15.84 -24.40 11.66
N MET A 211 14.55 -24.08 11.88
CA MET A 211 14.06 -23.51 13.15
C MET A 211 13.84 -24.53 14.29
N ASN A 212 14.04 -25.82 14.05
CA ASN A 212 14.12 -26.86 15.11
C ASN A 212 15.48 -26.88 15.83
N LYS A 213 16.26 -25.80 15.76
CA LYS A 213 17.43 -25.60 16.62
C LYS A 213 17.00 -25.19 18.04
N PRO A 214 17.76 -25.63 19.08
CA PRO A 214 17.40 -25.43 20.48
C PRO A 214 17.11 -23.97 20.80
N SER A 215 16.21 -23.76 21.74
CA SER A 215 15.70 -22.44 22.17
C SER A 215 16.81 -21.39 22.22
N MET A 216 16.84 -20.53 21.19
CA MET A 216 17.75 -19.39 21.15
C MET A 216 17.42 -18.48 22.31
N GLN A 217 18.38 -18.16 23.17
CA GLN A 217 18.17 -17.19 24.25
C GLN A 217 17.76 -15.84 23.63
N ILE A 218 16.56 -15.40 23.98
CA ILE A 218 16.00 -14.17 23.42
C ILE A 218 16.75 -12.96 24.01
N ASN A 219 17.40 -12.22 23.14
CA ASN A 219 17.97 -10.91 23.50
C ASN A 219 16.92 -9.82 23.20
N ILE A 220 16.40 -9.20 24.26
CA ILE A 220 15.33 -8.18 24.13
C ILE A 220 15.81 -6.97 23.34
N LEU A 221 17.06 -6.53 23.49
CA LEU A 221 17.59 -5.40 22.71
C LEU A 221 17.61 -5.70 21.23
N LYS A 222 18.04 -6.89 20.83
CA LYS A 222 17.99 -7.32 19.42
C LYS A 222 16.55 -7.43 18.93
N ALA A 223 15.63 -7.94 19.77
CA ALA A 223 14.22 -8.10 19.40
C ALA A 223 13.49 -6.74 19.17
N ILE A 224 13.92 -5.67 19.82
CA ILE A 224 13.33 -4.33 19.65
C ILE A 224 13.85 -3.63 18.38
N MET A 225 15.03 -3.98 17.88
CA MET A 225 15.64 -3.29 16.73
C MET A 225 14.77 -3.21 15.48
N PRO A 226 14.05 -4.25 15.04
CA PRO A 226 13.14 -4.14 13.89
C PRO A 226 12.00 -3.14 14.11
N LEU A 227 11.56 -2.93 15.35
CA LEU A 227 10.49 -2.01 15.72
C LEU A 227 11.00 -0.58 15.95
N PHE A 228 12.30 -0.40 16.16
CA PHE A 228 12.89 0.86 16.54
C PHE A 228 12.58 2.01 15.56
N PRO A 229 12.73 1.86 14.23
CA PRO A 229 12.39 2.92 13.29
C PRO A 229 10.91 3.33 13.37
N LEU A 230 10.00 2.36 13.55
CA LEU A 230 8.58 2.62 13.68
C LEU A 230 8.25 3.42 14.94
N ILE A 231 8.85 3.05 16.07
CA ILE A 231 8.72 3.79 17.33
C ILE A 231 9.24 5.22 17.16
N LEU A 232 10.37 5.38 16.48
CA LEU A 232 10.98 6.69 16.27
C LEU A 232 10.13 7.58 15.34
N ILE A 233 9.55 7.01 14.26
CA ILE A 233 8.63 7.72 13.37
C ILE A 233 7.42 8.22 14.16
N ILE A 234 6.73 7.32 14.88
CA ILE A 234 5.53 7.67 15.64
C ILE A 234 5.87 8.74 16.69
N SER A 235 6.97 8.58 17.41
CA SER A 235 7.37 9.51 18.49
C SER A 235 7.67 10.92 17.96
N THR A 236 8.28 11.04 16.78
CA THR A 236 8.62 12.36 16.19
C THR A 236 7.42 13.03 15.52
N HIS A 237 6.53 12.26 14.87
CA HIS A 237 5.32 12.82 14.24
C HIS A 237 4.22 13.17 15.27
N SER A 238 4.16 12.46 16.40
CA SER A 238 3.19 12.74 17.47
C SER A 238 3.66 13.84 18.42
N HIS A 239 4.79 14.49 18.14
CA HIS A 239 5.42 15.50 19.00
C HIS A 239 5.69 15.02 20.45
N PHE A 240 5.80 13.70 20.67
CA PHE A 240 6.17 13.13 21.97
C PHE A 240 7.59 13.55 22.40
N ILE A 241 8.46 13.91 21.44
CA ILE A 241 9.81 14.40 21.70
C ILE A 241 9.84 15.90 21.40
N PRO A 242 9.81 16.78 22.44
CA PRO A 242 9.83 18.22 22.23
C PRO A 242 11.10 18.68 21.50
N GLY A 243 10.96 19.57 20.53
CA GLY A 243 12.08 20.16 19.78
C GLY A 243 12.66 19.31 18.66
N VAL A 244 12.18 18.08 18.47
CA VAL A 244 12.56 17.24 17.33
C VAL A 244 11.55 17.41 16.20
N LYS A 245 12.05 17.76 15.00
CA LYS A 245 11.21 17.81 13.80
C LYS A 245 10.78 16.39 13.38
N PRO A 246 9.60 16.22 12.78
CA PRO A 246 9.20 14.97 12.18
C PRO A 246 10.29 14.39 11.27
N MET A 247 10.68 13.15 11.51
CA MET A 247 11.72 12.47 10.71
C MET A 247 11.08 11.73 9.54
N GLU A 248 11.76 11.76 8.40
CA GLU A 248 11.40 10.93 7.27
C GLU A 248 11.74 9.46 7.55
N ILE A 249 11.07 8.55 6.84
CA ILE A 249 11.24 7.10 7.01
C ILE A 249 12.70 6.70 6.75
N SER A 250 13.31 7.25 5.71
CA SER A 250 14.71 7.00 5.34
C SER A 250 15.67 7.31 6.48
N HIS A 251 15.48 8.44 7.15
CA HIS A 251 16.30 8.84 8.30
C HIS A 251 16.21 7.82 9.45
N THR A 252 14.99 7.41 9.78
CA THR A 252 14.76 6.46 10.90
C THR A 252 15.29 5.07 10.58
N MET A 253 15.24 4.63 9.31
CA MET A 253 15.79 3.33 8.86
C MET A 253 17.33 3.32 8.89
N LEU A 254 17.97 4.43 8.50
CA LEU A 254 19.43 4.57 8.58
C LEU A 254 19.90 4.63 10.03
N ILE A 255 19.23 5.42 10.89
CA ILE A 255 19.51 5.47 12.33
C ILE A 255 19.33 4.07 12.95
N GLY A 256 18.24 3.38 12.61
CA GLY A 256 17.98 2.01 13.05
C GLY A 256 19.09 1.03 12.64
N SER A 257 19.62 1.16 11.42
CA SER A 257 20.73 0.34 10.94
C SER A 257 22.02 0.59 11.74
N ILE A 258 22.32 1.85 12.04
CA ILE A 258 23.48 2.23 12.85
C ILE A 258 23.36 1.68 14.28
N ILE A 259 22.20 1.85 14.90
CA ILE A 259 21.95 1.36 16.27
C ILE A 259 21.99 -0.17 16.31
N ALA A 260 21.43 -0.85 15.30
CA ALA A 260 21.52 -2.30 15.18
C ALA A 260 22.97 -2.79 15.08
N ALA A 261 23.84 -2.10 14.32
CA ALA A 261 25.26 -2.41 14.26
C ALA A 261 25.92 -2.34 15.64
N ILE A 262 25.62 -1.30 16.41
CA ILE A 262 26.16 -1.08 17.78
C ILE A 262 25.65 -2.17 18.73
N VAL A 263 24.32 -2.43 18.74
CA VAL A 263 23.68 -3.40 19.64
C VAL A 263 24.13 -4.83 19.36
N THR A 264 24.36 -5.15 18.07
CA THR A 264 24.80 -6.49 17.66
C THR A 264 26.32 -6.66 17.66
N ARG A 265 27.05 -5.56 17.86
CA ARG A 265 28.53 -5.51 17.82
C ARG A 265 29.11 -6.04 16.50
N GLN A 266 28.37 -5.83 15.41
CA GLN A 266 28.81 -6.23 14.06
C GLN A 266 29.81 -5.22 13.49
N ASN A 267 30.63 -5.68 12.55
CA ASN A 267 31.60 -4.84 11.87
C ASN A 267 30.86 -3.78 11.02
N ALA A 268 31.18 -2.49 11.27
CA ALA A 268 30.53 -1.38 10.56
C ALA A 268 30.70 -1.46 9.04
N SER A 269 31.86 -1.94 8.55
CA SER A 269 32.08 -2.14 7.10
C SER A 269 31.16 -3.19 6.51
N GLU A 270 30.91 -4.30 7.22
CA GLU A 270 29.99 -5.36 6.76
C GLU A 270 28.53 -4.90 6.77
N ILE A 271 28.12 -4.18 7.83
CA ILE A 271 26.78 -3.60 7.91
C ILE A 271 26.58 -2.60 6.77
N THR A 272 27.54 -1.72 6.51
CA THR A 272 27.47 -0.76 5.40
C THR A 272 27.28 -1.47 4.07
N LYS A 273 28.09 -2.49 3.76
CA LYS A 273 27.92 -3.29 2.54
C LYS A 273 26.56 -3.96 2.45
N THR A 274 26.07 -4.47 3.58
CA THR A 274 24.76 -5.13 3.68
C THR A 274 23.61 -4.16 3.40
N VAL A 275 23.65 -2.95 3.98
CA VAL A 275 22.66 -1.88 3.71
C VAL A 275 22.62 -1.57 2.22
N PHE A 276 23.77 -1.21 1.62
CA PHE A 276 23.82 -0.81 0.22
C PHE A 276 23.49 -1.95 -0.74
N LYS A 277 23.82 -3.20 -0.41
CA LYS A 277 23.37 -4.38 -1.16
C LYS A 277 21.85 -4.48 -1.17
N GLY A 278 21.22 -4.40 0.00
CA GLY A 278 19.75 -4.43 0.13
C GLY A 278 19.08 -3.27 -0.61
N MET A 279 19.68 -2.06 -0.54
CA MET A 279 19.22 -0.89 -1.29
C MET A 279 19.26 -1.13 -2.81
N GLY A 280 20.34 -1.70 -3.32
CA GLY A 280 20.49 -2.01 -4.76
C GLY A 280 19.52 -3.08 -5.25
N GLU A 281 19.35 -4.16 -4.49
CA GLU A 281 18.37 -5.21 -4.80
C GLU A 281 16.93 -4.67 -4.80
N SER A 282 16.62 -3.77 -3.86
CA SER A 282 15.34 -3.07 -3.77
C SER A 282 15.07 -2.19 -4.99
N PHE A 283 16.05 -1.41 -5.40
CA PHE A 283 15.92 -0.57 -6.59
C PHE A 283 15.64 -1.40 -7.84
N ALA A 284 16.40 -2.48 -8.04
CA ALA A 284 16.21 -3.34 -9.21
C ALA A 284 14.83 -4.04 -9.22
N SER A 285 14.38 -4.57 -8.08
CA SER A 285 13.15 -5.38 -8.01
C SER A 285 11.89 -4.53 -7.84
N VAL A 286 11.85 -3.67 -6.83
CA VAL A 286 10.64 -2.95 -6.43
C VAL A 286 10.50 -1.63 -7.18
N CYS A 287 11.53 -0.77 -7.16
CA CYS A 287 11.47 0.51 -7.85
C CYS A 287 11.33 0.34 -9.37
N GLY A 288 12.06 -0.62 -9.96
CA GLY A 288 11.93 -0.94 -11.38
C GLY A 288 10.51 -1.35 -11.78
N LEU A 289 9.82 -2.12 -10.92
CA LEU A 289 8.42 -2.49 -11.18
C LEU A 289 7.48 -1.27 -11.08
N ILE A 290 7.68 -0.39 -10.10
CA ILE A 290 6.90 0.85 -9.95
C ILE A 290 7.09 1.77 -11.16
N ILE A 291 8.32 1.94 -11.64
CA ILE A 291 8.62 2.75 -12.82
C ILE A 291 7.84 2.23 -14.03
N CYS A 292 7.87 0.92 -14.29
CA CYS A 292 7.14 0.32 -15.40
C CYS A 292 5.61 0.45 -15.25
N ALA A 293 5.08 0.33 -14.03
CA ALA A 293 3.67 0.56 -13.75
C ALA A 293 3.25 2.01 -14.04
N LEU A 294 4.08 2.99 -13.70
CA LEU A 294 3.81 4.39 -13.99
C LEU A 294 3.86 4.71 -15.51
N VAL A 295 4.74 4.04 -16.27
CA VAL A 295 4.74 4.15 -17.74
C VAL A 295 3.42 3.63 -18.31
N PHE A 296 2.91 2.50 -17.80
CA PHE A 296 1.61 1.95 -18.19
C PHE A 296 0.45 2.92 -17.91
N VAL A 297 0.42 3.50 -16.70
CA VAL A 297 -0.60 4.51 -16.32
C VAL A 297 -0.53 5.73 -17.23
N SER A 298 0.67 6.26 -17.50
CA SER A 298 0.84 7.40 -18.42
C SER A 298 0.39 7.06 -19.85
N GLY A 299 0.57 5.81 -20.30
CA GLY A 299 0.03 5.33 -21.57
C GLY A 299 -1.50 5.34 -21.60
N MET A 300 -2.17 4.92 -20.52
CA MET A 300 -3.63 5.00 -20.40
C MET A 300 -4.13 6.46 -20.41
N GLU A 301 -3.39 7.36 -19.76
CA GLU A 301 -3.70 8.80 -19.78
C GLU A 301 -3.59 9.39 -21.19
N SER A 302 -2.52 9.06 -21.93
CA SER A 302 -2.26 9.61 -23.26
C SER A 302 -3.36 9.25 -24.28
N ILE A 303 -3.88 8.02 -24.23
CA ILE A 303 -4.98 7.59 -25.09
C ILE A 303 -6.37 8.06 -24.65
N GLY A 304 -6.43 8.83 -23.54
CA GLY A 304 -7.67 9.42 -23.03
C GLY A 304 -8.58 8.42 -22.31
N MET A 305 -8.12 7.24 -21.99
CA MET A 305 -8.92 6.17 -21.37
C MET A 305 -9.43 6.59 -19.98
N ILE A 306 -8.61 7.31 -19.21
CA ILE A 306 -9.01 7.86 -17.90
C ILE A 306 -10.09 8.94 -18.08
N LYS A 307 -9.94 9.85 -19.07
CA LYS A 307 -10.96 10.90 -19.35
C LYS A 307 -12.31 10.31 -19.75
N VAL A 308 -12.31 9.20 -20.51
CA VAL A 308 -13.57 8.55 -20.93
C VAL A 308 -14.32 8.00 -19.74
N LEU A 309 -13.61 7.37 -18.80
CA LEU A 309 -14.22 6.88 -17.57
C LEU A 309 -14.87 8.02 -16.78
N ILE A 310 -14.17 9.15 -16.64
CA ILE A 310 -14.69 10.34 -15.95
C ILE A 310 -15.91 10.90 -16.68
N ASN A 311 -15.83 11.10 -17.99
CA ASN A 311 -16.92 11.67 -18.79
C ASN A 311 -18.18 10.79 -18.76
N PHE A 312 -18.00 9.46 -18.75
CA PHE A 312 -19.13 8.53 -18.60
C PHE A 312 -19.88 8.75 -17.27
N MET A 313 -19.18 9.04 -16.19
CA MET A 313 -19.77 9.30 -14.87
C MET A 313 -20.55 10.62 -14.87
N ILE A 314 -19.99 11.68 -15.48
CA ILE A 314 -20.66 12.99 -15.58
C ILE A 314 -21.92 12.90 -16.45
N SER A 315 -21.89 12.11 -17.51
CA SER A 315 -23.02 11.96 -18.43
C SER A 315 -24.21 11.18 -17.86
N ASN A 316 -24.08 10.62 -16.65
CA ASN A 316 -25.12 9.84 -15.99
C ASN A 316 -25.38 10.37 -14.55
N PRO A 317 -26.06 11.51 -14.39
CA PRO A 317 -26.31 12.13 -13.08
C PRO A 317 -27.02 11.23 -12.08
N ASP A 318 -27.93 10.37 -12.53
CA ASP A 318 -28.68 9.44 -11.71
C ASP A 318 -27.81 8.36 -11.05
N VAL A 319 -26.64 8.09 -11.63
CA VAL A 319 -25.63 7.19 -11.08
C VAL A 319 -24.50 7.91 -10.36
N ALA A 320 -24.59 9.24 -10.20
CA ALA A 320 -23.51 10.05 -9.62
C ALA A 320 -23.07 9.56 -8.22
N LYS A 321 -24.04 9.20 -7.37
CA LYS A 321 -23.78 8.66 -6.03
C LYS A 321 -22.95 7.37 -6.08
N ILE A 322 -23.37 6.44 -6.95
CA ILE A 322 -22.66 5.17 -7.15
C ILE A 322 -21.33 5.41 -7.84
N SER A 323 -21.24 6.39 -8.73
CA SER A 323 -19.99 6.75 -9.41
C SER A 323 -18.91 7.24 -8.45
N ALA A 324 -19.27 7.98 -7.39
CA ALA A 324 -18.34 8.42 -6.37
C ALA A 324 -17.67 7.23 -5.64
N SER A 325 -18.40 6.15 -5.46
CA SER A 325 -17.89 4.93 -4.82
C SER A 325 -17.29 3.97 -5.83
N VAL A 326 -18.11 3.39 -6.70
CA VAL A 326 -17.69 2.32 -7.63
C VAL A 326 -16.76 2.86 -8.72
N GLY A 327 -17.04 4.05 -9.26
CA GLY A 327 -16.21 4.65 -10.29
C GLY A 327 -14.79 4.96 -9.79
N THR A 328 -14.68 5.59 -8.64
CA THR A 328 -13.37 5.90 -8.04
C THR A 328 -12.64 4.62 -7.60
N LEU A 329 -13.37 3.62 -7.07
CA LEU A 329 -12.81 2.31 -6.75
C LEU A 329 -12.18 1.66 -7.98
N LEU A 330 -12.94 1.55 -9.08
CA LEU A 330 -12.47 0.95 -10.33
C LEU A 330 -11.30 1.72 -10.94
N LEU A 331 -11.39 3.05 -10.98
CA LEU A 331 -10.31 3.90 -11.48
C LEU A 331 -9.02 3.70 -10.66
N SER A 332 -9.15 3.61 -9.34
CA SER A 332 -8.02 3.37 -8.45
C SER A 332 -7.43 1.96 -8.62
N ILE A 333 -8.25 0.94 -8.85
CA ILE A 333 -7.79 -0.43 -9.16
C ILE A 333 -6.99 -0.43 -10.45
N ILE A 334 -7.53 0.19 -11.51
CA ILE A 334 -6.93 0.21 -12.86
C ILE A 334 -5.63 1.00 -12.87
N THR A 335 -5.60 2.16 -12.22
CA THR A 335 -4.41 3.03 -12.22
C THR A 335 -3.36 2.64 -11.18
N GLY A 336 -3.71 1.86 -10.18
CA GLY A 336 -2.85 1.57 -9.03
C GLY A 336 -2.63 2.77 -8.10
N SER A 337 -3.25 3.92 -8.41
CA SER A 337 -3.06 5.17 -7.70
C SER A 337 -4.39 5.69 -7.12
N GLY A 338 -4.56 5.53 -5.80
CA GLY A 338 -5.71 6.11 -5.11
C GLY A 338 -5.76 7.64 -5.25
N ASN A 339 -4.61 8.29 -5.09
CA ASN A 339 -4.54 9.76 -5.14
C ASN A 339 -4.93 10.31 -6.51
N ALA A 340 -4.45 9.71 -7.60
CA ALA A 340 -4.81 10.13 -8.96
C ALA A 340 -6.32 9.97 -9.22
N ALA A 341 -6.90 8.84 -8.82
CA ALA A 341 -8.33 8.58 -8.96
C ALA A 341 -9.18 9.58 -8.16
N ILE A 342 -8.78 9.84 -6.89
CA ILE A 342 -9.48 10.78 -6.00
C ILE A 342 -9.42 12.21 -6.56
N ILE A 343 -8.24 12.69 -6.97
CA ILE A 343 -8.08 14.04 -7.53
C ILE A 343 -8.91 14.17 -8.81
N ALA A 344 -8.78 13.21 -9.72
CA ALA A 344 -9.49 13.25 -11.00
C ALA A 344 -11.01 13.28 -10.79
N PHE A 345 -11.55 12.44 -9.89
CA PHE A 345 -12.97 12.40 -9.62
C PHE A 345 -13.46 13.68 -8.92
N ASN A 346 -12.76 14.12 -7.87
CA ASN A 346 -13.16 15.32 -7.12
C ASN A 346 -13.14 16.57 -7.99
N GLN A 347 -12.13 16.75 -8.83
CA GLN A 347 -12.04 17.91 -9.72
C GLN A 347 -12.99 17.87 -10.93
N SER A 348 -13.48 16.69 -11.32
CA SER A 348 -14.34 16.54 -12.49
C SER A 348 -15.81 16.31 -12.14
N VAL A 349 -16.12 15.69 -11.02
CA VAL A 349 -17.47 15.25 -10.66
C VAL A 349 -17.93 15.91 -9.36
N THR A 350 -17.15 15.85 -8.28
CA THR A 350 -17.56 16.33 -6.95
C THR A 350 -17.86 17.83 -6.94
N ILE A 351 -17.16 18.62 -7.76
CA ILE A 351 -17.46 20.06 -7.95
C ILE A 351 -18.90 20.31 -8.43
N HIS A 352 -19.55 19.30 -9.01
CA HIS A 352 -20.92 19.36 -9.49
C HIS A 352 -21.93 18.63 -8.57
N ALA A 353 -21.49 18.18 -7.38
CA ALA A 353 -22.28 17.34 -6.48
C ALA A 353 -23.65 17.92 -6.14
N THR A 354 -23.74 19.24 -5.93
CA THR A 354 -25.01 19.94 -5.69
C THR A 354 -26.00 19.82 -6.85
N GLN A 355 -25.50 19.70 -8.09
CA GLN A 355 -26.36 19.52 -9.28
C GLN A 355 -26.96 18.09 -9.30
N PHE A 356 -26.36 17.16 -8.58
CA PHE A 356 -26.83 15.78 -8.45
C PHE A 356 -27.67 15.58 -7.17
N GLY A 357 -27.93 16.66 -6.42
CA GLY A 357 -28.64 16.59 -5.13
C GLY A 357 -27.83 15.91 -4.01
N VAL A 358 -26.49 15.94 -4.11
CA VAL A 358 -25.57 15.31 -3.14
C VAL A 358 -24.73 16.41 -2.48
N ASP A 359 -24.49 16.25 -1.18
CA ASP A 359 -23.57 17.12 -0.44
C ASP A 359 -22.12 16.91 -0.96
N PRO A 360 -21.41 17.98 -1.37
CA PRO A 360 -20.04 17.89 -1.86
C PRO A 360 -19.05 17.28 -0.86
N MET A 361 -19.27 17.50 0.44
CA MET A 361 -18.41 16.94 1.48
C MET A 361 -18.61 15.42 1.57
N ASN A 362 -19.85 14.94 1.52
CA ASN A 362 -20.15 13.51 1.52
C ASN A 362 -19.61 12.83 0.25
N MET A 363 -19.84 13.44 -0.92
CA MET A 363 -19.34 12.91 -2.18
C MET A 363 -17.81 12.85 -2.22
N GLY A 364 -17.14 13.91 -1.79
CA GLY A 364 -15.69 13.97 -1.72
C GLY A 364 -15.09 13.01 -0.69
N SER A 365 -15.74 12.86 0.46
CA SER A 365 -15.38 11.87 1.49
C SER A 365 -15.51 10.44 0.97
N MET A 366 -16.63 10.12 0.30
CA MET A 366 -16.82 8.80 -0.32
C MET A 366 -15.77 8.52 -1.41
N THR A 367 -15.48 9.50 -2.24
CA THR A 367 -14.43 9.43 -3.27
C THR A 367 -13.06 9.13 -2.66
N THR A 368 -12.73 9.83 -1.56
CA THR A 368 -11.45 9.64 -0.85
C THR A 368 -11.35 8.22 -0.27
N LEU A 369 -12.42 7.73 0.35
CA LEU A 369 -12.48 6.38 0.91
C LEU A 369 -12.39 5.31 -0.19
N SER A 370 -13.17 5.46 -1.26
CA SER A 370 -13.17 4.52 -2.39
C SER A 370 -11.83 4.46 -3.13
N GLY A 371 -11.18 5.60 -3.31
CA GLY A 371 -9.86 5.66 -3.92
C GLY A 371 -8.81 4.93 -3.08
N GLY A 372 -8.87 5.07 -1.75
CA GLY A 372 -8.02 4.34 -0.82
C GLY A 372 -8.27 2.82 -0.85
N LEU A 373 -9.54 2.41 -0.79
CA LEU A 373 -9.96 1.02 -0.87
C LEU A 373 -9.59 0.38 -2.22
N GLY A 374 -9.82 1.10 -3.33
CA GLY A 374 -9.46 0.62 -4.67
C GLY A 374 -7.97 0.45 -4.86
N ARG A 375 -7.14 1.36 -4.32
CA ARG A 375 -5.69 1.21 -4.30
C ARG A 375 -5.26 -0.05 -3.53
N ALA A 376 -5.86 -0.33 -2.37
CA ALA A 376 -5.57 -1.53 -1.59
C ALA A 376 -6.01 -2.83 -2.31
N LEU A 377 -6.91 -2.74 -3.28
CA LEU A 377 -7.33 -3.85 -4.12
C LEU A 377 -6.51 -3.97 -5.41
N SER A 378 -5.79 -2.92 -5.81
CA SER A 378 -5.05 -2.91 -7.07
C SER A 378 -3.79 -3.78 -7.03
N PRO A 379 -3.63 -4.74 -7.96
CA PRO A 379 -2.42 -5.54 -8.05
C PRO A 379 -1.18 -4.76 -8.53
N ILE A 380 -1.37 -3.59 -9.10
CA ILE A 380 -0.29 -2.71 -9.58
C ILE A 380 -0.02 -1.54 -8.62
N SER A 381 -0.65 -1.51 -7.44
CA SER A 381 -0.36 -0.47 -6.45
C SER A 381 1.05 -0.64 -5.86
N ALA A 382 1.72 0.48 -5.58
CA ALA A 382 3.05 0.47 -5.00
C ALA A 382 3.11 -0.31 -3.67
N ALA A 383 2.06 -0.20 -2.83
CA ALA A 383 1.96 -0.95 -1.59
C ALA A 383 1.90 -2.47 -1.81
N ALA A 384 1.11 -2.93 -2.79
CA ALA A 384 1.05 -4.36 -3.14
C ALA A 384 2.39 -4.87 -3.68
N ILE A 385 3.06 -4.08 -4.53
CA ILE A 385 4.37 -4.43 -5.09
C ILE A 385 5.42 -4.55 -3.98
N VAL A 386 5.45 -3.61 -3.04
CA VAL A 386 6.35 -3.66 -1.88
C VAL A 386 6.10 -4.92 -1.05
N CYS A 387 4.84 -5.23 -0.72
CA CYS A 387 4.50 -6.45 0.03
C CYS A 387 4.84 -7.73 -0.75
N ALA A 388 4.70 -7.73 -2.09
CA ALA A 388 5.11 -8.85 -2.92
C ALA A 388 6.63 -9.11 -2.83
N GLY A 389 7.43 -8.06 -2.71
CA GLY A 389 8.88 -8.18 -2.47
C GLY A 389 9.20 -8.89 -1.15
N PHE A 390 8.42 -8.68 -0.07
CA PHE A 390 8.62 -9.36 1.21
C PHE A 390 8.09 -10.79 1.24
N THR A 391 6.99 -11.05 0.53
CA THR A 391 6.30 -12.35 0.58
C THR A 391 6.77 -13.33 -0.47
N GLY A 392 7.42 -12.85 -1.54
CA GLY A 392 7.74 -13.66 -2.72
C GLY A 392 6.50 -14.12 -3.50
N THR A 393 5.31 -13.54 -3.24
CA THR A 393 4.04 -13.92 -3.87
C THR A 393 3.56 -12.87 -4.86
N SER A 394 2.70 -13.27 -5.78
CA SER A 394 2.09 -12.35 -6.74
C SER A 394 1.13 -11.37 -6.06
N THR A 395 1.16 -10.11 -6.47
CA THR A 395 0.22 -9.07 -6.03
C THR A 395 -1.25 -9.41 -6.26
N ILE A 396 -1.54 -10.18 -7.31
CA ILE A 396 -2.91 -10.67 -7.60
C ILE A 396 -3.44 -11.55 -6.46
N GLU A 397 -2.58 -12.27 -5.77
CA GLU A 397 -2.98 -13.09 -4.63
C GLU A 397 -3.46 -12.23 -3.44
N PHE A 398 -2.93 -11.02 -3.26
CA PHE A 398 -3.43 -10.05 -2.29
C PHE A 398 -4.81 -9.53 -2.68
N THR A 399 -4.96 -9.16 -3.96
CA THR A 399 -6.25 -8.73 -4.53
C THR A 399 -7.36 -9.75 -4.27
N LYS A 400 -7.11 -11.04 -4.57
CA LYS A 400 -8.10 -12.12 -4.35
C LYS A 400 -8.54 -12.24 -2.89
N ARG A 401 -7.63 -11.98 -1.93
CA ARG A 401 -7.94 -12.09 -0.50
C ARG A 401 -8.64 -10.88 0.04
N ASN A 402 -8.30 -9.69 -0.46
CA ASN A 402 -8.88 -8.43 -0.03
C ASN A 402 -10.23 -8.13 -0.70
N LEU A 403 -10.50 -8.72 -1.87
CA LEU A 403 -11.67 -8.43 -2.70
C LEU A 403 -13.00 -8.48 -1.93
N PRO A 404 -13.34 -9.55 -1.20
CA PRO A 404 -14.64 -9.62 -0.51
C PRO A 404 -14.80 -8.51 0.52
N GLY A 405 -13.76 -8.29 1.35
CA GLY A 405 -13.80 -7.28 2.40
C GLY A 405 -13.89 -5.85 1.87
N ILE A 406 -13.14 -5.54 0.82
CA ILE A 406 -13.14 -4.21 0.22
C ILE A 406 -14.47 -3.91 -0.49
N ILE A 407 -15.06 -4.89 -1.18
CA ILE A 407 -16.38 -4.70 -1.80
C ILE A 407 -17.44 -4.43 -0.71
N ILE A 408 -17.49 -5.24 0.34
CA ILE A 408 -18.43 -5.03 1.45
C ILE A 408 -18.19 -3.66 2.11
N ALA A 409 -16.95 -3.31 2.39
CA ALA A 409 -16.58 -2.01 2.96
C ALA A 409 -17.00 -0.85 2.06
N CYS A 410 -16.81 -0.97 0.75
CA CYS A 410 -17.24 0.06 -0.22
C CYS A 410 -18.78 0.22 -0.22
N ILE A 411 -19.53 -0.87 -0.23
CA ILE A 411 -21.01 -0.84 -0.18
C ILE A 411 -21.49 -0.19 1.11
N VAL A 412 -20.97 -0.64 2.26
CA VAL A 412 -21.37 -0.07 3.56
C VAL A 412 -21.00 1.40 3.65
N SER A 413 -19.82 1.79 3.18
CA SER A 413 -19.38 3.19 3.16
C SER A 413 -20.25 4.05 2.24
N THR A 414 -20.70 3.49 1.10
CA THR A 414 -21.63 4.19 0.20
C THR A 414 -22.96 4.45 0.90
N ILE A 415 -23.50 3.47 1.61
CA ILE A 415 -24.75 3.62 2.35
C ILE A 415 -24.61 4.69 3.45
N LEU A 416 -23.51 4.67 4.20
CA LEU A 416 -23.30 5.59 5.33
C LEU A 416 -23.02 7.04 4.93
N LEU A 417 -22.38 7.28 3.76
CA LEU A 417 -22.00 8.62 3.32
C LEU A 417 -22.93 9.21 2.27
N MET A 418 -23.67 8.38 1.50
CA MET A 418 -24.43 8.86 0.36
C MET A 418 -25.96 8.75 0.56
N TYR A 419 -26.40 8.06 1.62
CA TYR A 419 -27.79 7.84 1.98
C TYR A 419 -28.05 8.09 3.46
#